data_3ff696989003335f98ecf2ad97194746
#
_entry.id   3ff696989003335f98ecf2ad97194746
#
_cell.length_a   1.000
_cell.length_b   1.000
_cell.length_c   1.000
_cell.angle_alpha   90.00
_cell.angle_beta   90.00
_cell.angle_gamma   90.00
#
_symmetry.space_group_name_H-M   'P 1'
#
loop_
_entity.id
_entity.type
_entity.pdbx_description
1 polymer ?
#
loop_
_entity_poly.entity_id
_entity_poly.type
_entity_poly.pdbx_seq_one_letter_code
_entity_poly.pdbx_strand_id
1 'polypeptide(L)'
;MATTKNQQRVNFSRMQKHMPYPDFLEIQLKSFADFVQMDSTPEQRRKEGLFNVCSENFPIQDTRNSFTLAFLDYSVDRPRYSIEECIKRGLTYCVPLKAKLRLSCEDPDHEDFDTVVSDVYLGTIPYMTPKGTFVINGAERVVVSQLHRSPGVFFGTSMHSNGTKLYSARIIPFRGSWIEFAT
;
A
#
# COMPACT_ATOMS: atom_id res chain seq x y z
N MET A 1 15.93 30.64 -29.46
CA MET A 1 15.54 30.03 -28.15
C MET A 1 14.67 31.07 -27.46
N ALA A 2 13.37 30.86 -27.43
CA ALA A 2 12.44 31.77 -26.78
C ALA A 2 12.42 31.46 -25.28
N THR A 3 12.92 32.40 -24.51
CA THR A 3 12.87 32.35 -23.02
C THR A 3 11.40 32.55 -22.64
N THR A 4 10.78 31.48 -22.19
CA THR A 4 9.43 31.51 -21.60
C THR A 4 9.51 32.38 -20.36
N LYS A 5 9.05 33.62 -20.44
CA LYS A 5 8.86 34.48 -19.25
C LYS A 5 7.88 33.75 -18.34
N ASN A 6 8.36 33.33 -17.19
CA ASN A 6 7.53 32.87 -16.08
C ASN A 6 6.50 33.97 -15.79
N GLN A 7 5.28 33.77 -16.26
CA GLN A 7 4.16 34.65 -15.94
C GLN A 7 3.83 34.48 -14.47
N GLN A 8 4.36 35.38 -13.67
CA GLN A 8 4.08 35.41 -12.24
C GLN A 8 2.58 35.72 -12.07
N ARG A 9 1.84 34.78 -11.50
CA ARG A 9 0.40 34.94 -11.26
C ARG A 9 0.17 36.07 -10.25
N VAL A 10 -0.43 37.16 -10.68
CA VAL A 10 -0.74 38.30 -9.84
C VAL A 10 -2.03 38.02 -9.07
N ASN A 11 -1.98 38.09 -7.76
CA ASN A 11 -3.14 37.93 -6.89
C ASN A 11 -3.70 39.32 -6.52
N PHE A 12 -4.91 39.61 -7.00
CA PHE A 12 -5.62 40.86 -6.72
C PHE A 12 -6.46 40.83 -5.44
N SER A 13 -6.46 39.71 -4.72
CA SER A 13 -7.14 39.60 -3.42
C SER A 13 -6.37 40.35 -2.33
N ARG A 14 -7.11 41.04 -1.46
CA ARG A 14 -6.55 41.68 -0.26
C ARG A 14 -6.17 40.69 0.85
N MET A 15 -6.60 39.42 0.71
CA MET A 15 -6.25 38.37 1.69
C MET A 15 -4.88 37.79 1.37
N GLN A 16 -4.00 37.79 2.35
CA GLN A 16 -2.74 37.07 2.27
C GLN A 16 -3.00 35.58 2.30
N LYS A 17 -2.30 34.86 1.42
CA LYS A 17 -2.41 33.40 1.35
C LYS A 17 -1.62 32.81 2.52
N HIS A 18 -2.30 32.39 3.58
CA HIS A 18 -1.68 31.83 4.77
C HIS A 18 -1.23 30.37 4.61
N MET A 19 -1.87 29.61 3.71
CA MET A 19 -1.53 28.23 3.44
C MET A 19 -1.55 27.94 1.93
N PRO A 20 -0.66 27.08 1.43
CA PRO A 20 -0.75 26.58 0.06
C PRO A 20 -2.04 25.75 -0.10
N TYR A 21 -2.59 25.72 -1.30
CA TYR A 21 -3.70 24.78 -1.59
C TYR A 21 -3.15 23.35 -1.54
N PRO A 22 -3.86 22.42 -0.89
CA PRO A 22 -3.49 21.02 -0.91
C PRO A 22 -3.57 20.47 -2.33
N ASP A 23 -2.70 19.51 -2.65
CA ASP A 23 -2.82 18.73 -3.87
C ASP A 23 -3.92 17.68 -3.66
N PHE A 24 -4.99 17.77 -4.46
CA PHE A 24 -6.12 16.82 -4.35
C PHE A 24 -5.77 15.40 -4.80
N LEU A 25 -4.68 15.22 -5.53
CA LEU A 25 -4.20 13.91 -5.97
C LEU A 25 -3.19 13.30 -4.99
N GLU A 26 -2.70 14.08 -4.02
CA GLU A 26 -1.66 13.63 -3.08
C GLU A 26 -2.07 12.37 -2.34
N ILE A 27 -3.33 12.26 -1.91
CA ILE A 27 -3.85 11.09 -1.18
C ILE A 27 -3.63 9.82 -2.00
N GLN A 28 -3.97 9.84 -3.30
CA GLN A 28 -3.84 8.70 -4.19
C GLN A 28 -2.36 8.37 -4.45
N LEU A 29 -1.59 9.37 -4.88
CA LEU A 29 -0.20 9.19 -5.28
C LEU A 29 0.68 8.78 -4.10
N LYS A 30 0.53 9.45 -2.96
CA LYS A 30 1.31 9.15 -1.76
C LYS A 30 0.99 7.77 -1.19
N SER A 31 -0.30 7.43 -1.09
CA SER A 31 -0.73 6.11 -0.64
C SER A 31 -0.14 4.98 -1.48
N PHE A 32 -0.10 5.16 -2.81
CA PHE A 32 0.48 4.17 -3.70
C PHE A 32 2.01 4.14 -3.63
N ALA A 33 2.66 5.30 -3.50
CA ALA A 33 4.11 5.39 -3.30
C ALA A 33 4.53 4.71 -1.98
N ASP A 34 3.80 4.94 -0.89
CA ASP A 34 4.01 4.28 0.40
C ASP A 34 3.76 2.77 0.34
N PHE A 35 2.81 2.33 -0.48
CA PHE A 35 2.55 0.90 -0.68
C PHE A 35 3.69 0.20 -1.41
N VAL A 36 4.18 0.77 -2.52
CA VAL A 36 5.19 0.11 -3.37
C VAL A 36 6.61 0.42 -2.92
N GLN A 37 6.88 1.58 -2.32
CA GLN A 37 8.19 2.03 -1.82
C GLN A 37 9.35 1.83 -2.82
N MET A 38 9.14 2.19 -4.10
CA MET A 38 10.15 1.97 -5.15
C MET A 38 11.42 2.78 -4.96
N ASP A 39 11.28 4.01 -4.45
CA ASP A 39 12.39 4.96 -4.30
C ASP A 39 13.24 4.70 -3.06
N SER A 40 12.85 3.74 -2.22
CA SER A 40 13.55 3.40 -0.99
C SER A 40 14.56 2.27 -1.21
N THR A 41 15.76 2.41 -0.67
CA THR A 41 16.73 1.32 -0.63
C THR A 41 16.22 0.20 0.30
N PRO A 42 16.65 -1.06 0.13
CA PRO A 42 16.19 -2.19 0.95
C PRO A 42 16.28 -1.93 2.47
N GLU A 43 17.34 -1.23 2.90
CA GLU A 43 17.60 -0.90 4.30
C GLU A 43 16.69 0.20 4.86
N GLN A 44 16.17 1.06 3.98
CA GLN A 44 15.35 2.22 4.35
C GLN A 44 13.84 1.95 4.19
N ARG A 45 13.48 0.77 3.67
CA ARG A 45 12.07 0.40 3.50
C ARG A 45 11.38 0.29 4.85
N ARG A 46 10.24 0.94 4.95
CA ARG A 46 9.37 0.83 6.12
C ARG A 46 8.60 -0.49 6.08
N LYS A 47 8.35 -1.06 7.26
CA LYS A 47 7.52 -2.25 7.39
C LYS A 47 6.03 -1.91 7.18
N GLU A 48 5.71 -1.48 5.97
CA GLU A 48 4.39 -1.06 5.53
C GLU A 48 4.15 -1.55 4.10
N GLY A 49 2.88 -1.62 3.69
CA GLY A 49 2.48 -1.97 2.33
C GLY A 49 2.98 -3.34 1.87
N LEU A 50 3.54 -3.39 0.67
CA LEU A 50 3.98 -4.62 0.03
C LEU A 50 5.13 -5.31 0.77
N PHE A 51 6.06 -4.52 1.32
CA PHE A 51 7.18 -5.07 2.09
C PHE A 51 6.73 -5.79 3.36
N ASN A 52 5.74 -5.23 4.06
CA ASN A 52 5.19 -5.86 5.27
C ASN A 52 4.53 -7.20 4.93
N VAL A 53 3.71 -7.25 3.87
CA VAL A 53 3.06 -8.49 3.42
C VAL A 53 4.08 -9.57 3.09
N CYS A 54 5.15 -9.21 2.38
CA CYS A 54 6.23 -10.16 2.11
C CYS A 54 6.91 -10.62 3.39
N SER A 55 7.23 -9.69 4.30
CA SER A 55 7.93 -10.02 5.55
C SER A 55 7.10 -10.90 6.50
N GLU A 56 5.77 -10.78 6.50
CA GLU A 56 4.87 -11.60 7.31
C GLU A 56 4.71 -13.02 6.78
N ASN A 57 4.81 -13.21 5.46
CA ASN A 57 4.66 -14.53 4.84
C ASN A 57 5.96 -15.33 4.79
N PHE A 58 7.11 -14.70 5.02
CA PHE A 58 8.41 -15.35 5.07
C PHE A 58 9.03 -15.26 6.46
N PRO A 59 9.90 -16.21 6.86
CA PRO A 59 10.42 -17.34 6.08
C PRO A 59 9.41 -18.48 5.93
N ILE A 60 9.50 -19.19 4.83
CA ILE A 60 8.77 -20.44 4.60
C ILE A 60 9.72 -21.59 4.87
N GLN A 61 9.30 -22.51 5.71
CA GLN A 61 10.09 -23.69 6.09
C GLN A 61 9.41 -24.96 5.61
N ASP A 62 10.23 -25.93 5.25
CA ASP A 62 9.74 -27.28 4.94
C ASP A 62 9.22 -27.97 6.20
N THR A 63 8.37 -29.00 6.04
CA THR A 63 7.82 -29.82 7.10
C THR A 63 8.86 -30.49 8.00
N ARG A 64 10.07 -30.71 7.47
CA ARG A 64 11.24 -31.26 8.19
C ARG A 64 12.18 -30.19 8.75
N ASN A 65 11.90 -28.90 8.48
CA ASN A 65 12.78 -27.77 8.80
C ASN A 65 14.20 -27.86 8.18
N SER A 66 14.37 -28.69 7.14
CA SER A 66 15.64 -28.83 6.47
C SER A 66 15.95 -27.66 5.53
N PHE A 67 14.92 -27.11 4.88
CA PHE A 67 15.04 -26.01 3.94
C PHE A 67 14.28 -24.78 4.42
N THR A 68 14.95 -23.64 4.37
CA THR A 68 14.36 -22.34 4.71
C THR A 68 14.43 -21.40 3.52
N LEU A 69 13.27 -20.93 3.08
CA LEU A 69 13.13 -19.91 2.04
C LEU A 69 12.90 -18.54 2.69
N ALA A 70 13.89 -17.68 2.63
CA ALA A 70 13.85 -16.35 3.23
C ALA A 70 13.65 -15.27 2.16
N PHE A 71 12.83 -14.28 2.46
CA PHE A 71 12.65 -13.08 1.67
C PHE A 71 13.74 -12.07 2.02
N LEU A 72 14.43 -11.51 1.02
CA LEU A 72 15.44 -10.49 1.20
C LEU A 72 14.93 -9.12 0.80
N ASP A 73 14.38 -9.01 -0.41
CA ASP A 73 13.89 -7.77 -0.98
C ASP A 73 12.96 -8.03 -2.16
N TYR A 74 12.34 -6.99 -2.69
CA TYR A 74 11.63 -7.04 -3.97
C TYR A 74 12.08 -5.91 -4.89
N SER A 75 11.94 -6.14 -6.16
CA SER A 75 12.15 -5.15 -7.21
C SER A 75 10.96 -5.09 -8.16
N VAL A 76 10.73 -3.89 -8.67
CA VAL A 76 9.67 -3.63 -9.64
C VAL A 76 10.32 -3.15 -10.92
N ASP A 77 10.11 -3.88 -12.00
CA ASP A 77 10.67 -3.54 -13.31
C ASP A 77 9.81 -2.50 -14.03
N ARG A 78 10.32 -1.98 -15.14
CA ARG A 78 9.60 -1.02 -15.97
C ARG A 78 8.37 -1.67 -16.62
N PRO A 79 7.28 -0.91 -16.82
CA PRO A 79 6.10 -1.40 -17.51
C PRO A 79 6.44 -1.77 -18.96
N ARG A 80 5.81 -2.84 -19.45
CA ARG A 80 6.06 -3.35 -20.82
C ARG A 80 5.44 -2.45 -21.90
N TYR A 81 4.31 -1.83 -21.60
CA TYR A 81 3.55 -0.99 -22.51
C TYR A 81 3.35 0.39 -21.91
N SER A 82 3.23 1.40 -22.77
CA SER A 82 2.88 2.74 -22.33
C SER A 82 1.40 2.83 -21.92
N ILE A 83 1.05 3.87 -21.16
CA ILE A 83 -0.33 4.11 -20.73
C ILE A 83 -1.27 4.22 -21.95
N GLU A 84 -0.84 4.95 -22.97
CA GLU A 84 -1.65 5.15 -24.19
C GLU A 84 -1.87 3.85 -24.97
N GLU A 85 -0.84 3.01 -25.05
CA GLU A 85 -0.97 1.70 -25.67
C GLU A 85 -1.92 0.78 -24.92
N CYS A 86 -1.87 0.80 -23.58
CA CYS A 86 -2.78 0.02 -22.74
C CYS A 86 -4.24 0.44 -22.98
N ILE A 87 -4.51 1.73 -23.07
CA ILE A 87 -5.86 2.25 -23.35
C ILE A 87 -6.31 1.83 -24.76
N LYS A 88 -5.48 2.02 -25.78
CA LYS A 88 -5.82 1.70 -27.16
C LYS A 88 -6.04 0.22 -27.42
N ARG A 89 -5.26 -0.63 -26.74
CA ARG A 89 -5.30 -2.10 -26.93
C ARG A 89 -6.18 -2.83 -25.91
N GLY A 90 -6.80 -2.12 -24.98
CA GLY A 90 -7.61 -2.74 -23.92
C GLY A 90 -6.79 -3.56 -22.92
N LEU A 91 -5.53 -3.16 -22.67
CA LEU A 91 -4.62 -3.84 -21.75
C LEU A 91 -4.61 -3.18 -20.36
N THR A 92 -4.08 -3.91 -19.38
CA THR A 92 -3.83 -3.37 -18.05
C THR A 92 -2.42 -2.79 -17.97
N TYR A 93 -2.31 -1.55 -17.49
CA TYR A 93 -1.01 -0.93 -17.21
C TYR A 93 -0.46 -1.51 -15.92
N CYS A 94 0.54 -2.38 -16.06
CA CYS A 94 1.12 -3.12 -14.95
C CYS A 94 2.64 -3.20 -15.05
N VAL A 95 3.26 -3.50 -13.92
CA VAL A 95 4.71 -3.65 -13.77
C VAL A 95 5.02 -5.04 -13.25
N PRO A 96 6.12 -5.68 -13.72
CA PRO A 96 6.57 -6.94 -13.20
C PRO A 96 7.12 -6.79 -11.78
N LEU A 97 6.70 -7.68 -10.89
CA LEU A 97 7.20 -7.79 -9.52
C LEU A 97 8.13 -9.00 -9.42
N LYS A 98 9.34 -8.77 -8.94
CA LYS A 98 10.32 -9.81 -8.63
C LYS A 98 10.67 -9.75 -7.16
N ALA A 99 10.80 -10.90 -6.54
CA ALA A 99 11.29 -11.02 -5.18
C ALA A 99 12.70 -11.63 -5.19
N LYS A 100 13.58 -11.05 -4.41
CA LYS A 100 14.90 -11.61 -4.13
C LYS A 100 14.77 -12.55 -2.96
N LEU A 101 14.91 -13.83 -3.23
CA LEU A 101 14.74 -14.90 -2.25
C LEU A 101 16.07 -15.60 -2.00
N ARG A 102 16.25 -16.08 -0.78
CA ARG A 102 17.38 -16.89 -0.35
C ARG A 102 16.87 -18.24 0.13
N LEU A 103 17.35 -19.29 -0.51
CA LEU A 103 17.15 -20.67 -0.09
C LEU A 103 18.37 -21.14 0.66
N SER A 104 18.21 -21.54 1.91
CA SER A 104 19.26 -22.13 2.76
C SER A 104 18.84 -23.51 3.22
N CYS A 105 19.82 -24.40 3.36
CA CYS A 105 19.64 -25.73 3.94
C CYS A 105 20.35 -25.77 5.30
N GLU A 106 19.68 -26.27 6.32
CA GLU A 106 20.21 -26.45 7.67
C GLU A 106 20.38 -27.93 8.03
N ASP A 107 20.21 -28.83 7.07
CA ASP A 107 20.29 -30.27 7.26
C ASP A 107 21.75 -30.74 7.19
N PRO A 108 22.27 -31.43 8.22
CA PRO A 108 23.61 -31.98 8.22
C PRO A 108 23.85 -33.07 7.14
N ASP A 109 22.77 -33.68 6.63
CA ASP A 109 22.87 -34.67 5.56
C ASP A 109 23.12 -34.03 4.18
N HIS A 110 23.03 -32.69 4.08
CA HIS A 110 23.20 -31.91 2.85
C HIS A 110 24.24 -30.80 3.02
N GLU A 111 25.40 -31.11 3.64
CA GLU A 111 26.49 -30.16 3.85
C GLU A 111 27.02 -29.53 2.55
N ASP A 112 26.84 -30.21 1.40
CA ASP A 112 27.26 -29.73 0.09
C ASP A 112 26.29 -28.70 -0.57
N PHE A 113 25.17 -28.36 0.10
CA PHE A 113 24.20 -27.42 -0.46
C PHE A 113 24.60 -25.97 -0.20
N ASP A 114 25.04 -25.31 -1.29
CA ASP A 114 25.31 -23.88 -1.25
C ASP A 114 24.02 -23.05 -1.14
N THR A 115 24.06 -22.01 -0.33
CA THR A 115 22.94 -21.05 -0.22
C THR A 115 22.71 -20.39 -1.57
N VAL A 116 21.51 -20.56 -2.12
CA VAL A 116 21.10 -19.98 -3.40
C VAL A 116 20.35 -18.68 -3.17
N VAL A 117 20.81 -17.60 -3.82
CA VAL A 117 20.09 -16.32 -3.87
C VAL A 117 19.67 -16.06 -5.31
N SER A 118 18.38 -15.85 -5.54
CA SER A 118 17.85 -15.64 -6.88
C SER A 118 16.71 -14.63 -6.88
N ASP A 119 16.57 -13.93 -8.01
CA ASP A 119 15.43 -13.07 -8.27
C ASP A 119 14.31 -13.91 -8.92
N VAL A 120 13.21 -14.05 -8.20
CA VAL A 120 12.05 -14.84 -8.63
C VAL A 120 10.93 -13.93 -9.09
N TYR A 121 10.44 -14.16 -10.29
CA TYR A 121 9.26 -13.45 -10.80
C TYR A 121 8.01 -13.94 -10.09
N LEU A 122 7.33 -13.02 -9.38
CA LEU A 122 6.09 -13.32 -8.66
C LEU A 122 4.83 -13.08 -9.51
N GLY A 123 4.89 -12.10 -10.41
CA GLY A 123 3.75 -11.73 -11.22
C GLY A 123 3.79 -10.28 -11.66
N THR A 124 2.65 -9.74 -12.05
CA THR A 124 2.48 -8.32 -12.38
C THR A 124 1.49 -7.66 -11.44
N ILE A 125 1.78 -6.43 -11.07
CA ILE A 125 0.85 -5.59 -10.30
C ILE A 125 0.42 -4.40 -11.14
N PRO A 126 -0.87 -3.98 -11.08
CA PRO A 126 -1.31 -2.74 -11.69
C PRO A 126 -0.52 -1.56 -11.14
N TYR A 127 -0.15 -0.64 -12.01
CA TYR A 127 0.65 0.53 -11.63
C TYR A 127 -0.14 1.81 -11.80
N MET A 128 -0.01 2.72 -10.84
CA MET A 128 -0.72 3.99 -10.85
C MET A 128 -0.11 4.95 -11.86
N THR A 129 -0.96 5.65 -12.60
CA THR A 129 -0.53 6.71 -13.49
C THR A 129 -0.23 8.00 -12.71
N PRO A 130 0.49 8.97 -13.30
CA PRO A 130 0.73 10.27 -12.66
C PRO A 130 -0.54 11.06 -12.34
N LYS A 131 -1.68 10.68 -12.93
CA LYS A 131 -3.00 11.26 -12.65
C LYS A 131 -3.70 10.63 -11.43
N GLY A 132 -3.07 9.66 -10.75
CA GLY A 132 -3.69 8.92 -9.66
C GLY A 132 -4.72 7.88 -10.07
N THR A 133 -4.71 7.45 -11.34
CA THR A 133 -5.62 6.45 -11.90
C THR A 133 -4.91 5.13 -12.16
N PHE A 134 -5.66 4.04 -12.25
CA PHE A 134 -5.21 2.76 -12.78
C PHE A 134 -5.84 2.51 -14.14
N VAL A 135 -5.09 1.94 -15.07
CA VAL A 135 -5.62 1.50 -16.35
C VAL A 135 -5.82 -0.02 -16.30
N ILE A 136 -7.07 -0.46 -16.23
CA ILE A 136 -7.45 -1.87 -16.16
C ILE A 136 -8.27 -2.22 -17.39
N ASN A 137 -7.76 -3.14 -18.21
CA ASN A 137 -8.39 -3.55 -19.47
C ASN A 137 -8.73 -2.34 -20.37
N GLY A 138 -7.85 -1.36 -20.43
CA GLY A 138 -8.03 -0.14 -21.23
C GLY A 138 -8.91 0.93 -20.61
N ALA A 139 -9.55 0.67 -19.46
CA ALA A 139 -10.37 1.65 -18.75
C ALA A 139 -9.59 2.32 -17.63
N GLU A 140 -9.62 3.65 -17.58
CA GLU A 140 -9.07 4.40 -16.45
C GLU A 140 -10.01 4.27 -15.24
N ARG A 141 -9.46 3.85 -14.11
CA ARG A 141 -10.20 3.63 -12.86
C ARG A 141 -9.51 4.32 -11.70
N VAL A 142 -10.28 4.80 -10.75
CA VAL A 142 -9.80 5.44 -9.53
C VAL A 142 -10.28 4.65 -8.31
N VAL A 143 -9.40 4.47 -7.34
CA VAL A 143 -9.79 3.91 -6.05
C VAL A 143 -10.45 5.02 -5.23
N VAL A 144 -11.73 4.85 -4.90
CA VAL A 144 -12.50 5.83 -4.14
C VAL A 144 -12.31 5.59 -2.65
N SER A 145 -12.11 6.67 -1.90
CA SER A 145 -12.04 6.60 -0.44
C SER A 145 -13.38 6.19 0.13
N GLN A 146 -13.37 5.23 1.05
CA GLN A 146 -14.57 4.79 1.78
C GLN A 146 -14.58 5.39 3.18
N LEU A 147 -15.69 6.05 3.52
CA LEU A 147 -15.92 6.53 4.87
C LEU A 147 -16.41 5.37 5.76
N HIS A 148 -15.70 5.10 6.84
CA HIS A 148 -16.10 4.10 7.82
C HIS A 148 -15.97 4.66 9.25
N ARG A 149 -16.61 4.01 10.21
CA ARG A 149 -16.44 4.38 11.62
C ARG A 149 -15.02 4.05 12.07
N SER A 150 -14.43 4.96 12.85
CA SER A 150 -13.09 4.76 13.39
C SER A 150 -13.08 3.57 14.35
N PRO A 151 -12.05 2.71 14.29
CA PRO A 151 -11.84 1.69 15.30
C PRO A 151 -11.60 2.32 16.68
N GLY A 152 -12.09 1.69 17.72
CA GLY A 152 -11.89 2.18 19.07
C GLY A 152 -13.02 1.79 20.02
N VAL A 153 -12.98 2.34 21.24
CA VAL A 153 -13.98 2.13 22.27
C VAL A 153 -14.75 3.43 22.46
N PHE A 154 -16.08 3.33 22.40
CA PHE A 154 -16.99 4.44 22.55
C PHE A 154 -17.86 4.21 23.77
N PHE A 155 -17.90 5.18 24.67
CA PHE A 155 -18.74 5.15 25.86
C PHE A 155 -19.96 6.06 25.67
N GLY A 156 -21.11 5.58 26.11
CA GLY A 156 -22.37 6.32 26.07
C GLY A 156 -23.10 6.25 27.41
N THR A 157 -23.96 7.23 27.63
CA THR A 157 -24.89 7.23 28.77
C THR A 157 -26.29 7.48 28.25
N SER A 158 -27.25 6.72 28.74
CA SER A 158 -28.69 6.95 28.50
C SER A 158 -29.48 6.99 29.83
N MET A 159 -30.64 7.56 29.78
CA MET A 159 -31.52 7.58 30.94
C MET A 159 -32.68 6.59 30.72
N HIS A 160 -32.85 5.67 31.65
CA HIS A 160 -34.01 4.80 31.65
C HIS A 160 -35.26 5.59 32.07
N SER A 161 -36.45 5.13 31.70
CA SER A 161 -37.72 5.74 32.06
C SER A 161 -37.93 5.95 33.57
N ASN A 162 -37.26 5.16 34.39
CA ASN A 162 -37.27 5.25 35.85
C ASN A 162 -36.29 6.29 36.42
N GLY A 163 -35.61 7.08 35.59
CA GLY A 163 -34.61 8.06 36.03
C GLY A 163 -33.20 7.49 36.31
N THR A 164 -32.99 6.17 36.15
CA THR A 164 -31.70 5.53 36.34
C THR A 164 -30.80 5.80 35.17
N LYS A 165 -29.52 6.14 35.42
CA LYS A 165 -28.49 6.28 34.36
C LYS A 165 -28.00 4.90 33.96
N LEU A 166 -28.11 4.64 32.67
CA LEU A 166 -27.53 3.43 32.04
C LEU A 166 -26.26 3.80 31.34
N TYR A 167 -25.28 2.95 31.42
CA TYR A 167 -23.98 3.10 30.77
C TYR A 167 -23.84 2.07 29.66
N SER A 168 -23.27 2.49 28.53
CA SER A 168 -22.96 1.60 27.43
C SER A 168 -21.53 1.79 26.99
N ALA A 169 -20.90 0.70 26.56
CA ALA A 169 -19.60 0.71 25.94
C ALA A 169 -19.65 -0.11 24.65
N ARG A 170 -19.19 0.48 23.56
CA ARG A 170 -19.15 -0.16 22.25
C ARG A 170 -17.72 -0.24 21.75
N ILE A 171 -17.27 -1.45 21.46
CA ILE A 171 -15.97 -1.72 20.87
C ILE A 171 -16.16 -1.92 19.37
N ILE A 172 -15.54 -1.06 18.57
CA ILE A 172 -15.54 -1.14 17.11
C ILE A 172 -14.13 -1.56 16.68
N PRO A 173 -13.94 -2.81 16.20
CA PRO A 173 -12.66 -3.25 15.67
C PRO A 173 -12.44 -2.72 14.25
N PHE A 174 -11.19 -2.70 13.80
CA PHE A 174 -10.87 -2.39 12.41
C PHE A 174 -11.50 -3.41 11.44
N ARG A 175 -11.52 -4.69 11.83
CA ARG A 175 -12.13 -5.79 11.08
C ARG A 175 -12.72 -6.79 12.07
N GLY A 176 -13.96 -7.19 11.87
CA GLY A 176 -14.67 -8.16 12.70
C GLY A 176 -16.00 -7.63 13.23
N SER A 177 -16.62 -8.38 14.16
CA SER A 177 -17.91 -8.04 14.76
C SER A 177 -17.76 -7.00 15.86
N TRP A 178 -18.77 -6.13 16.00
CA TRP A 178 -18.84 -5.17 17.09
C TRP A 178 -19.25 -5.87 18.39
N ILE A 179 -18.72 -5.38 19.51
CA ILE A 179 -19.09 -5.83 20.84
C ILE A 179 -19.70 -4.65 21.57
N GLU A 180 -20.88 -4.85 22.11
CA GLU A 180 -21.61 -3.82 22.87
C GLU A 180 -21.95 -4.33 24.26
N PHE A 181 -21.60 -3.53 25.27
CA PHE A 181 -21.96 -3.74 26.65
C PHE A 181 -22.96 -2.67 27.06
N ALA A 182 -24.01 -3.07 27.76
CA ALA A 182 -24.99 -2.17 28.30
C ALA A 182 -25.42 -2.64 29.72
N THR A 183 -25.62 -1.68 30.62
CA THR A 183 -26.07 -1.95 31.99
C THR A 183 -27.55 -1.58 32.15
#